data_0a082f82148af97cbfa13aeff64699fa
#
_entry.id   0a082f82148af97cbfa13aeff64699fa
#
_cell.length_a   1.000
_cell.length_b   1.000
_cell.length_c   1.000
_cell.angle_alpha   90.00
_cell.angle_beta   90.00
_cell.angle_gamma   90.00
#
_symmetry.space_group_name_H-M   'P 1'
#
loop_
_entity.id
_entity.type
_entity.pdbx_description
1 polymer ?
#
loop_
_entity_poly.entity_id
_entity_poly.type
_entity_poly.pdbx_seq_one_letter_code
_entity_poly.pdbx_strand_id
1 'polypeptide(L)'
;MIILKKHFKNKNTVIYGDTVSNGCQTFHINQLDDICKKFEVPEEIKQEVLKAHRENLKVDDMNANILAQLQLENNTTINHAVVLGTKNHDLLKEIMIHFEDDENIKIVIASRVDLSDELIKQLAQDESDDVRLTIAKRNDLDESVIQLLADDENYDIRQTVAKRKDLSEPIVQKLAQDKDRNVRYKVAERSHLSASIIQLLMRDQDHYVRSAIAKRKDLDDSIIQKLVKDKDPLVRWKIAEREELSESLVQKLFKDKKWDVRCTIAERKDLSESLIKKMMKDKSIRSMIAYRSDISESIVQELANDQDPNVRGVIARRANLDDVLVQQLSKDEDSDVRYAIARRDNLSEQLIQELAKDTNPYVRFEIARRLNIDKLLLQTLLEDEDENVRSAIAGRNDLSDDMIQKLAEDKSAYVRHTVAGRVDINESVIQLLSEDEDEDVRTAIAGRNNLSDDIIQKLAKDESYYVRYEIAYQEDLNENLIKQLAKDEDYDVRCAIAKRSDLDESLVQQLAEDEDFNVRSTIAKRDDLSDDLIQKLSKDEDINVRKSLKQKWYFS
;
A
#
# COMPACT_ATOMS: atom_id res chain seq x y z
N MET A 1 -35.93 7.85 17.68
CA MET A 1 -35.24 7.32 16.47
C MET A 1 -35.83 5.95 16.17
N ILE A 2 -36.35 5.73 14.97
CA ILE A 2 -36.91 4.43 14.56
C ILE A 2 -36.04 3.88 13.45
N ILE A 3 -35.61 2.62 13.56
CA ILE A 3 -34.83 1.93 12.57
C ILE A 3 -35.73 0.96 11.82
N LEU A 4 -35.77 1.06 10.51
CA LEU A 4 -36.46 0.14 9.61
C LEU A 4 -35.41 -0.65 8.84
N LYS A 5 -35.44 -1.99 8.97
CA LYS A 5 -34.47 -2.87 8.33
C LYS A 5 -35.23 -4.03 7.66
N LYS A 6 -35.59 -3.92 6.40
CA LYS A 6 -36.15 -5.05 5.64
C LYS A 6 -35.73 -4.93 4.18
N HIS A 7 -35.35 -6.02 3.56
CA HIS A 7 -35.02 -6.15 2.14
C HIS A 7 -33.86 -5.33 1.57
N PHE A 8 -33.19 -4.51 2.36
CA PHE A 8 -31.87 -3.98 1.96
C PHE A 8 -30.82 -4.94 2.51
N LYS A 9 -30.39 -5.90 1.75
CA LYS A 9 -29.35 -6.88 2.15
C LYS A 9 -28.29 -6.20 3.04
N ASN A 10 -28.36 -6.44 4.36
CA ASN A 10 -27.44 -5.93 5.39
C ASN A 10 -27.37 -4.42 5.64
N LYS A 11 -28.44 -3.62 5.42
CA LYS A 11 -28.43 -2.17 5.64
C LYS A 11 -29.51 -1.75 6.62
N ASN A 12 -29.13 -0.94 7.61
CA ASN A 12 -30.05 -0.37 8.59
C ASN A 12 -30.70 0.90 8.02
N THR A 13 -32.02 1.02 8.15
CA THR A 13 -32.76 2.25 7.83
C THR A 13 -33.05 3.01 9.12
N VAL A 14 -32.63 4.26 9.21
CA VAL A 14 -32.74 5.10 10.41
C VAL A 14 -33.53 6.36 10.09
N ILE A 15 -34.48 6.71 10.96
CA ILE A 15 -35.25 7.95 10.86
C ILE A 15 -34.67 8.98 11.84
N TYR A 16 -34.24 10.15 11.32
CA TYR A 16 -33.76 11.29 12.09
C TYR A 16 -34.59 12.49 11.76
N GLY A 17 -35.40 13.00 12.74
CA GLY A 17 -36.27 14.12 12.48
C GLY A 17 -37.15 13.87 11.26
N ASP A 18 -37.00 14.68 10.21
CA ASP A 18 -37.79 14.57 8.97
C ASP A 18 -37.21 13.59 7.94
N THR A 19 -36.13 12.86 8.26
CA THR A 19 -35.45 12.00 7.31
C THR A 19 -35.34 10.55 7.77
N VAL A 20 -35.38 9.62 6.80
CA VAL A 20 -35.18 8.19 6.98
C VAL A 20 -33.89 7.79 6.25
N SER A 21 -32.97 7.14 6.93
CA SER A 21 -31.70 6.71 6.34
C SER A 21 -31.50 5.19 6.49
N ASN A 22 -31.06 4.54 5.43
CA ASN A 22 -30.73 3.11 5.40
C ASN A 22 -29.23 2.82 5.27
N GLY A 23 -28.41 3.78 5.69
CA GLY A 23 -26.94 3.71 5.60
C GLY A 23 -26.36 4.04 4.22
N CYS A 24 -27.19 4.10 3.16
CA CYS A 24 -26.81 4.52 1.80
C CYS A 24 -27.77 5.49 1.15
N GLN A 25 -29.03 5.53 1.63
CA GLN A 25 -30.04 6.44 1.12
C GLN A 25 -30.80 7.07 2.28
N THR A 26 -31.04 8.37 2.20
CA THR A 26 -31.82 9.14 3.16
C THR A 26 -33.14 9.51 2.51
N PHE A 27 -34.25 9.25 3.21
CA PHE A 27 -35.60 9.54 2.74
C PHE A 27 -36.23 10.59 3.66
N HIS A 28 -37.04 11.44 3.07
CA HIS A 28 -37.86 12.40 3.85
C HIS A 28 -39.08 11.70 4.43
N ILE A 29 -39.59 12.14 5.61
CA ILE A 29 -40.80 11.58 6.23
C ILE A 29 -42.00 11.55 5.30
N ASN A 30 -42.05 12.45 4.33
CA ASN A 30 -43.12 12.53 3.30
C ASN A 30 -43.14 11.28 2.38
N GLN A 31 -42.09 10.47 2.38
CA GLN A 31 -41.98 9.23 1.60
C GLN A 31 -42.31 7.99 2.45
N LEU A 32 -42.79 8.16 3.68
CA LEU A 32 -43.07 7.06 4.60
C LEU A 32 -44.08 6.08 4.03
N ASP A 33 -45.10 6.55 3.29
CA ASP A 33 -46.11 5.71 2.64
C ASP A 33 -45.51 4.76 1.62
N ASP A 34 -44.60 5.24 0.78
CA ASP A 34 -43.93 4.43 -0.21
C ASP A 34 -42.96 3.44 0.44
N ILE A 35 -42.30 3.87 1.53
CA ILE A 35 -41.40 3.02 2.31
C ILE A 35 -42.19 1.89 2.98
N CYS A 36 -43.32 2.22 3.64
CA CYS A 36 -44.14 1.22 4.30
C CYS A 36 -44.73 0.21 3.31
N LYS A 37 -45.21 0.65 2.14
CA LYS A 37 -45.67 -0.24 1.08
C LYS A 37 -44.57 -1.13 0.54
N LYS A 38 -43.40 -0.56 0.27
CA LYS A 38 -42.24 -1.26 -0.29
C LYS A 38 -41.69 -2.32 0.65
N PHE A 39 -41.81 -2.12 1.97
CA PHE A 39 -41.27 -3.01 2.99
C PHE A 39 -42.37 -3.76 3.78
N GLU A 40 -43.64 -3.71 3.30
CA GLU A 40 -44.78 -4.40 3.92
C GLU A 40 -44.90 -4.11 5.43
N VAL A 41 -44.66 -2.85 5.82
CA VAL A 41 -44.79 -2.41 7.21
C VAL A 41 -46.28 -2.30 7.56
N PRO A 42 -46.76 -2.91 8.68
CA PRO A 42 -48.15 -2.79 9.10
C PRO A 42 -48.60 -1.35 9.27
N GLU A 43 -49.85 -1.04 8.90
CA GLU A 43 -50.40 0.32 8.94
C GLU A 43 -50.39 0.90 10.37
N GLU A 44 -50.62 0.05 11.39
CA GLU A 44 -50.58 0.49 12.81
C GLU A 44 -49.20 1.05 13.16
N ILE A 45 -48.11 0.42 12.72
CA ILE A 45 -46.72 0.87 12.95
C ILE A 45 -46.46 2.18 12.23
N LYS A 46 -46.93 2.31 10.98
CA LYS A 46 -46.82 3.54 10.21
C LYS A 46 -47.54 4.69 10.94
N GLN A 47 -48.75 4.47 11.46
CA GLN A 47 -49.50 5.48 12.18
C GLN A 47 -48.81 5.88 13.51
N GLU A 48 -48.18 4.93 14.22
CA GLU A 48 -47.39 5.25 15.42
C GLU A 48 -46.11 6.04 15.07
N VAL A 49 -45.42 5.74 13.97
CA VAL A 49 -44.29 6.55 13.52
C VAL A 49 -44.73 7.98 13.19
N LEU A 50 -45.86 8.13 12.50
CA LEU A 50 -46.45 9.45 12.21
C LEU A 50 -46.90 10.19 13.46
N LYS A 51 -47.43 9.46 14.44
CA LYS A 51 -47.83 10.04 15.75
C LYS A 51 -46.59 10.48 16.52
N ALA A 52 -45.58 9.63 16.66
CA ALA A 52 -44.32 9.96 17.33
C ALA A 52 -43.62 11.17 16.67
N HIS A 53 -43.64 11.24 15.32
CA HIS A 53 -43.11 12.38 14.60
C HIS A 53 -43.89 13.68 14.86
N ARG A 54 -45.22 13.64 14.81
CA ARG A 54 -46.09 14.83 15.05
C ARG A 54 -46.01 15.35 16.50
N GLU A 55 -45.92 14.45 17.47
CA GLU A 55 -45.94 14.75 18.89
C GLU A 55 -44.55 14.91 19.49
N ASN A 56 -43.47 14.76 18.67
CA ASN A 56 -42.09 14.72 19.13
C ASN A 56 -41.87 13.70 20.26
N LEU A 57 -42.68 12.60 20.25
CA LEU A 57 -42.65 11.56 21.26
C LEU A 57 -41.42 10.69 21.10
N LYS A 58 -40.87 10.26 22.23
CA LYS A 58 -39.82 9.25 22.26
C LYS A 58 -40.43 7.85 22.12
N VAL A 59 -39.65 6.88 21.61
CA VAL A 59 -40.08 5.49 21.45
C VAL A 59 -40.50 4.82 22.77
N ASP A 60 -40.12 5.39 23.91
CA ASP A 60 -40.52 4.96 25.26
C ASP A 60 -42.04 4.97 25.50
N ASP A 61 -42.80 5.76 24.72
CA ASP A 61 -44.24 5.90 24.83
C ASP A 61 -45.00 4.95 23.88
N MET A 62 -44.30 4.02 23.21
CA MET A 62 -44.94 3.01 22.35
C MET A 62 -45.75 2.01 23.21
N ASN A 63 -46.98 1.76 22.79
CA ASN A 63 -47.92 0.93 23.50
C ASN A 63 -47.44 -0.55 23.49
N ALA A 64 -47.49 -1.24 24.64
CA ALA A 64 -47.14 -2.64 24.81
C ALA A 64 -47.89 -3.61 23.84
N ASN A 65 -49.09 -3.22 23.37
CA ASN A 65 -49.85 -4.01 22.39
C ASN A 65 -49.20 -4.01 20.98
N ILE A 66 -48.52 -2.92 20.60
CA ILE A 66 -47.81 -2.89 19.32
C ILE A 66 -46.56 -3.77 19.38
N LEU A 67 -45.90 -3.77 20.52
CA LEU A 67 -44.78 -4.66 20.77
C LEU A 67 -45.18 -6.14 20.74
N ALA A 68 -46.36 -6.49 21.29
CA ALA A 68 -46.88 -7.84 21.20
C ALA A 68 -47.24 -8.25 19.76
N GLN A 69 -47.71 -7.32 18.92
CA GLN A 69 -47.97 -7.58 17.49
C GLN A 69 -46.68 -7.71 16.67
N LEU A 70 -45.64 -6.94 17.01
CA LEU A 70 -44.30 -7.04 16.41
C LEU A 70 -43.66 -8.43 16.70
N GLN A 71 -43.96 -9.02 17.84
CA GLN A 71 -43.53 -10.36 18.23
C GLN A 71 -44.13 -11.47 17.34
N LEU A 72 -45.36 -11.28 16.87
CA LEU A 72 -46.08 -12.29 16.05
C LEU A 72 -45.57 -12.37 14.60
N GLU A 73 -44.86 -11.36 14.08
CA GLU A 73 -44.48 -11.29 12.67
C GLU A 73 -43.03 -11.73 12.35
N ASN A 74 -42.26 -12.19 13.32
CA ASN A 74 -40.86 -12.64 13.14
C ASN A 74 -39.98 -11.59 12.43
N ASN A 75 -40.22 -10.30 12.67
CA ASN A 75 -39.57 -9.19 11.94
C ASN A 75 -38.39 -8.62 12.75
N THR A 76 -37.22 -9.27 12.62
CA THR A 76 -35.95 -8.88 13.30
C THR A 76 -35.60 -7.40 13.16
N THR A 77 -36.06 -6.76 12.12
CA THR A 77 -35.82 -5.34 11.80
C THR A 77 -36.54 -4.38 12.73
N ILE A 78 -37.80 -4.68 13.03
CA ILE A 78 -38.63 -3.83 13.89
C ILE A 78 -38.16 -3.98 15.34
N ASN A 79 -37.75 -5.19 15.70
CA ASN A 79 -37.20 -5.51 17.00
C ASN A 79 -35.91 -4.70 17.31
N HIS A 80 -35.00 -4.61 16.35
CA HIS A 80 -33.81 -3.76 16.48
C HIS A 80 -34.17 -2.26 16.65
N ALA A 81 -35.19 -1.78 15.95
CA ALA A 81 -35.63 -0.38 16.07
C ALA A 81 -36.20 -0.07 17.47
N VAL A 82 -37.02 -0.97 17.99
CA VAL A 82 -37.58 -0.86 19.34
C VAL A 82 -36.48 -0.94 20.40
N VAL A 83 -35.58 -1.91 20.26
CA VAL A 83 -34.44 -2.07 21.17
C VAL A 83 -33.58 -0.81 21.24
N LEU A 84 -33.31 -0.15 20.11
CA LEU A 84 -32.49 1.07 20.09
C LEU A 84 -33.22 2.31 20.57
N GLY A 85 -34.55 2.33 20.51
CA GLY A 85 -35.35 3.52 20.83
C GLY A 85 -35.92 3.53 22.23
N THR A 86 -36.23 2.39 22.85
CA THR A 86 -36.85 2.33 24.16
C THR A 86 -35.90 2.70 25.30
N LYS A 87 -36.40 3.37 26.34
CA LYS A 87 -35.74 3.56 27.64
C LYS A 87 -36.31 2.64 28.73
N ASN A 88 -37.36 1.89 28.40
CA ASN A 88 -38.01 0.98 29.33
C ASN A 88 -37.16 -0.31 29.44
N HIS A 89 -36.42 -0.46 30.54
CA HIS A 89 -35.57 -1.61 30.81
C HIS A 89 -36.35 -2.91 31.06
N ASP A 90 -37.57 -2.82 31.56
CA ASP A 90 -38.41 -4.00 31.75
C ASP A 90 -38.83 -4.57 30.39
N LEU A 91 -39.13 -3.67 29.43
CA LEU A 91 -39.38 -4.08 28.04
C LEU A 91 -38.17 -4.73 27.39
N LEU A 92 -36.96 -4.22 27.64
CA LEU A 92 -35.74 -4.88 27.14
C LEU A 92 -35.56 -6.27 27.70
N LYS A 93 -35.93 -6.52 28.98
CA LYS A 93 -35.93 -7.85 29.58
C LYS A 93 -36.95 -8.78 28.91
N GLU A 94 -38.17 -8.29 28.67
CA GLU A 94 -39.20 -9.08 27.96
C GLU A 94 -38.77 -9.43 26.54
N ILE A 95 -38.13 -8.49 25.80
CA ILE A 95 -37.59 -8.75 24.46
C ILE A 95 -36.49 -9.81 24.53
N MET A 96 -35.59 -9.73 25.50
CA MET A 96 -34.52 -10.75 25.67
C MET A 96 -35.07 -12.12 25.92
N ILE A 97 -36.12 -12.25 26.74
CA ILE A 97 -36.77 -13.53 27.05
C ILE A 97 -37.49 -14.08 25.82
N HIS A 98 -38.19 -13.18 25.08
CA HIS A 98 -38.97 -13.61 23.91
C HIS A 98 -38.10 -14.01 22.71
N PHE A 99 -36.92 -13.39 22.56
CA PHE A 99 -35.94 -13.65 21.51
C PHE A 99 -34.69 -14.32 22.10
N GLU A 100 -34.88 -15.33 22.95
CA GLU A 100 -33.80 -16.02 23.63
C GLU A 100 -32.77 -16.61 22.66
N ASP A 101 -33.24 -17.07 21.49
CA ASP A 101 -32.39 -17.63 20.42
C ASP A 101 -31.83 -16.58 19.43
N ASP A 102 -32.24 -15.30 19.52
CA ASP A 102 -31.76 -14.25 18.59
C ASP A 102 -30.59 -13.47 19.18
N GLU A 103 -29.39 -13.96 18.91
CA GLU A 103 -28.11 -13.38 19.31
C GLU A 103 -27.96 -11.94 18.84
N ASN A 104 -28.43 -11.58 17.62
CA ASN A 104 -28.28 -10.23 17.08
C ASN A 104 -29.07 -9.20 17.90
N ILE A 105 -30.26 -9.56 18.38
CA ILE A 105 -31.04 -8.68 19.26
C ILE A 105 -30.32 -8.46 20.59
N LYS A 106 -29.79 -9.53 21.20
CA LYS A 106 -29.01 -9.41 22.43
C LYS A 106 -27.75 -8.57 22.27
N ILE A 107 -27.03 -8.70 21.14
CA ILE A 107 -25.87 -7.83 20.81
C ILE A 107 -26.28 -6.36 20.69
N VAL A 108 -27.42 -6.07 20.04
CA VAL A 108 -27.94 -4.70 19.94
C VAL A 108 -28.30 -4.15 21.32
N ILE A 109 -28.93 -4.95 22.19
CA ILE A 109 -29.19 -4.55 23.57
C ILE A 109 -27.88 -4.30 24.31
N ALA A 110 -26.93 -5.22 24.25
CA ALA A 110 -25.63 -5.13 24.93
C ALA A 110 -24.81 -3.89 24.51
N SER A 111 -25.00 -3.42 23.29
CA SER A 111 -24.30 -2.24 22.74
C SER A 111 -24.87 -0.87 23.22
N ARG A 112 -26.00 -0.86 23.89
CA ARG A 112 -26.63 0.38 24.39
C ARG A 112 -25.83 0.98 25.55
N VAL A 113 -25.78 2.30 25.60
CA VAL A 113 -25.05 3.06 26.64
C VAL A 113 -25.86 3.29 27.94
N ASP A 114 -27.18 3.03 27.90
CA ASP A 114 -28.12 3.37 28.97
C ASP A 114 -28.72 2.13 29.65
N LEU A 115 -28.01 1.00 29.67
CA LEU A 115 -28.46 -0.21 30.34
C LEU A 115 -28.39 -0.10 31.86
N SER A 116 -29.32 -0.77 32.56
CA SER A 116 -29.20 -0.95 34.01
C SER A 116 -28.12 -1.96 34.35
N ASP A 117 -27.53 -1.82 35.55
CA ASP A 117 -26.49 -2.74 36.05
C ASP A 117 -26.98 -4.20 36.04
N GLU A 118 -28.26 -4.41 36.31
CA GLU A 118 -28.88 -5.73 36.32
C GLU A 118 -28.89 -6.40 34.93
N LEU A 119 -29.25 -5.60 33.88
CA LEU A 119 -29.22 -6.07 32.49
C LEU A 119 -27.78 -6.32 31.99
N ILE A 120 -26.85 -5.43 32.34
CA ILE A 120 -25.43 -5.61 32.04
C ILE A 120 -24.92 -6.93 32.64
N LYS A 121 -25.28 -7.23 33.92
CA LYS A 121 -24.87 -8.45 34.61
C LYS A 121 -25.50 -9.70 34.01
N GLN A 122 -26.77 -9.63 33.59
CA GLN A 122 -27.46 -10.71 32.90
C GLN A 122 -26.80 -11.01 31.54
N LEU A 123 -26.55 -9.99 30.71
CA LEU A 123 -25.90 -10.14 29.41
C LEU A 123 -24.42 -10.55 29.50
N ALA A 124 -23.75 -10.23 30.59
CA ALA A 124 -22.41 -10.72 30.89
C ALA A 124 -22.35 -12.24 31.20
N GLN A 125 -23.49 -12.88 31.37
CA GLN A 125 -23.66 -14.33 31.59
C GLN A 125 -24.42 -15.00 30.45
N ASP A 126 -24.63 -14.31 29.33
CA ASP A 126 -25.32 -14.86 28.17
C ASP A 126 -24.56 -16.06 27.57
N GLU A 127 -25.29 -17.02 26.99
CA GLU A 127 -24.67 -18.18 26.35
C GLU A 127 -23.81 -17.80 25.16
N SER A 128 -24.17 -16.71 24.44
CA SER A 128 -23.43 -16.23 23.28
C SER A 128 -22.14 -15.48 23.66
N ASP A 129 -21.03 -15.94 23.13
CA ASP A 129 -19.72 -15.29 23.26
C ASP A 129 -19.73 -13.84 22.74
N ASP A 130 -20.45 -13.57 21.65
CA ASP A 130 -20.50 -12.25 21.02
C ASP A 130 -21.28 -11.24 21.88
N VAL A 131 -22.31 -11.70 22.59
CA VAL A 131 -23.05 -10.88 23.57
C VAL A 131 -22.13 -10.52 24.74
N ARG A 132 -21.47 -11.53 25.35
CA ARG A 132 -20.54 -11.31 26.47
C ARG A 132 -19.34 -10.45 26.05
N LEU A 133 -18.82 -10.66 24.82
CA LEU A 133 -17.74 -9.84 24.26
C LEU A 133 -18.17 -8.39 24.06
N THR A 134 -19.42 -8.16 23.66
CA THR A 134 -19.99 -6.81 23.53
C THR A 134 -20.07 -6.10 24.88
N ILE A 135 -20.48 -6.81 25.92
CA ILE A 135 -20.45 -6.29 27.30
C ILE A 135 -19.00 -6.01 27.74
N ALA A 136 -18.05 -6.92 27.50
CA ALA A 136 -16.64 -6.72 27.89
C ALA A 136 -16.00 -5.45 27.31
N LYS A 137 -16.48 -4.96 26.18
CA LYS A 137 -16.02 -3.73 25.51
C LYS A 137 -16.58 -2.44 26.12
N ARG A 138 -17.57 -2.51 26.99
CA ARG A 138 -18.19 -1.34 27.61
C ARG A 138 -17.26 -0.67 28.62
N ASN A 139 -17.39 0.66 28.80
CA ASN A 139 -16.57 1.43 29.74
C ASN A 139 -17.26 1.67 31.10
N ASP A 140 -18.54 1.32 31.23
CA ASP A 140 -19.39 1.59 32.37
C ASP A 140 -19.68 0.33 33.24
N LEU A 141 -18.78 -0.65 33.20
CA LEU A 141 -18.92 -1.89 33.99
C LEU A 141 -18.49 -1.69 35.43
N ASP A 142 -19.28 -2.24 36.35
CA ASP A 142 -18.83 -2.38 37.74
C ASP A 142 -17.77 -3.48 37.91
N GLU A 143 -17.07 -3.46 39.05
CA GLU A 143 -16.00 -4.40 39.33
C GLU A 143 -16.49 -5.87 39.37
N SER A 144 -17.75 -6.11 39.77
CA SER A 144 -18.30 -7.45 39.86
C SER A 144 -18.51 -8.07 38.46
N VAL A 145 -18.96 -7.29 37.49
CA VAL A 145 -19.09 -7.71 36.09
C VAL A 145 -17.72 -7.87 35.42
N ILE A 146 -16.79 -6.98 35.70
CA ILE A 146 -15.40 -7.12 35.20
C ILE A 146 -14.79 -8.41 35.75
N GLN A 147 -14.98 -8.72 37.03
CA GLN A 147 -14.50 -9.96 37.65
C GLN A 147 -15.11 -11.20 37.01
N LEU A 148 -16.44 -11.18 36.72
CA LEU A 148 -17.15 -12.25 36.02
C LEU A 148 -16.55 -12.49 34.63
N LEU A 149 -16.37 -11.44 33.83
CA LEU A 149 -15.80 -11.52 32.48
C LEU A 149 -14.31 -11.88 32.47
N ALA A 150 -13.58 -11.58 33.55
CA ALA A 150 -12.20 -12.04 33.74
C ALA A 150 -12.10 -13.54 34.01
N ASP A 151 -13.24 -14.21 34.35
CA ASP A 151 -13.37 -15.66 34.54
C ASP A 151 -14.01 -16.36 33.34
N ASP A 152 -14.37 -15.64 32.31
CA ASP A 152 -15.05 -16.18 31.14
C ASP A 152 -14.30 -17.37 30.52
N GLU A 153 -15.03 -18.35 30.03
CA GLU A 153 -14.43 -19.51 29.38
C GLU A 153 -13.72 -19.14 28.07
N ASN A 154 -14.25 -18.11 27.34
CA ASN A 154 -13.68 -17.60 26.10
C ASN A 154 -12.50 -16.67 26.36
N TYR A 155 -11.34 -17.01 25.78
CA TYR A 155 -10.12 -16.22 25.97
C TYR A 155 -10.18 -14.83 25.32
N ASP A 156 -10.98 -14.62 24.26
CA ASP A 156 -11.11 -13.30 23.61
C ASP A 156 -11.83 -12.30 24.54
N ILE A 157 -12.79 -12.78 25.33
CA ILE A 157 -13.47 -11.99 26.36
C ILE A 157 -12.47 -11.61 27.45
N ARG A 158 -11.75 -12.61 28.00
CA ARG A 158 -10.72 -12.35 29.02
C ARG A 158 -9.59 -11.43 28.49
N GLN A 159 -9.19 -11.58 27.20
CA GLN A 159 -8.25 -10.68 26.54
C GLN A 159 -8.79 -9.26 26.41
N THR A 160 -10.08 -9.11 26.14
CA THR A 160 -10.76 -7.81 26.07
C THR A 160 -10.79 -7.15 27.43
N VAL A 161 -11.09 -7.91 28.48
CA VAL A 161 -10.97 -7.42 29.87
C VAL A 161 -9.54 -6.99 30.17
N ALA A 162 -8.52 -7.78 29.79
CA ALA A 162 -7.11 -7.47 30.05
C ALA A 162 -6.64 -6.13 29.43
N LYS A 163 -7.29 -5.67 28.35
CA LYS A 163 -7.02 -4.36 27.69
C LYS A 163 -7.58 -3.15 28.47
N ARG A 164 -8.54 -3.36 29.35
CA ARG A 164 -9.20 -2.28 30.10
C ARG A 164 -8.22 -1.52 30.99
N LYS A 165 -8.39 -0.21 31.13
CA LYS A 165 -7.53 0.64 31.98
C LYS A 165 -7.95 0.66 33.44
N ASP A 166 -9.21 0.38 33.72
CA ASP A 166 -9.91 0.49 35.01
C ASP A 166 -9.89 -0.79 35.87
N LEU A 167 -8.96 -1.70 35.60
CA LEU A 167 -8.85 -2.96 36.37
C LEU A 167 -8.22 -2.74 37.74
N SER A 168 -8.80 -3.38 38.75
CA SER A 168 -8.17 -3.51 40.07
C SER A 168 -6.96 -4.46 40.03
N GLU A 169 -6.01 -4.26 40.93
CA GLU A 169 -4.79 -5.07 41.01
C GLU A 169 -5.06 -6.59 41.13
N PRO A 170 -6.05 -7.05 41.92
CA PRO A 170 -6.40 -8.47 41.99
C PRO A 170 -6.81 -9.06 40.62
N ILE A 171 -7.57 -8.32 39.83
CA ILE A 171 -8.01 -8.78 38.49
C ILE A 171 -6.81 -8.83 37.54
N VAL A 172 -5.94 -7.82 37.56
CA VAL A 172 -4.69 -7.81 36.76
C VAL A 172 -3.80 -8.99 37.15
N GLN A 173 -3.65 -9.26 38.46
CA GLN A 173 -2.87 -10.39 38.99
C GLN A 173 -3.43 -11.73 38.52
N LYS A 174 -4.75 -11.89 38.47
CA LYS A 174 -5.44 -13.08 37.98
C LYS A 174 -5.19 -13.28 36.49
N LEU A 175 -5.44 -12.25 35.66
CA LEU A 175 -5.23 -12.29 34.22
C LEU A 175 -3.75 -12.47 33.82
N ALA A 176 -2.81 -12.04 34.68
CA ALA A 176 -1.39 -12.31 34.52
C ALA A 176 -1.03 -13.81 34.68
N GLN A 177 -1.92 -14.60 35.24
CA GLN A 177 -1.78 -16.06 35.41
C GLN A 177 -2.74 -16.84 34.52
N ASP A 178 -3.38 -16.18 33.55
CA ASP A 178 -4.35 -16.82 32.64
C ASP A 178 -3.72 -18.01 31.90
N LYS A 179 -4.55 -19.02 31.65
CA LYS A 179 -4.15 -20.20 30.86
C LYS A 179 -3.74 -19.82 29.43
N ASP A 180 -4.39 -18.80 28.85
CA ASP A 180 -4.11 -18.33 27.49
C ASP A 180 -2.99 -17.29 27.45
N ARG A 181 -2.02 -17.49 26.54
CA ARG A 181 -0.87 -16.59 26.38
C ARG A 181 -1.26 -15.20 25.91
N ASN A 182 -2.32 -15.05 25.09
CA ASN A 182 -2.72 -13.77 24.54
C ASN A 182 -3.29 -12.87 25.65
N VAL A 183 -4.00 -13.45 26.60
CA VAL A 183 -4.49 -12.75 27.79
C VAL A 183 -3.29 -12.25 28.62
N ARG A 184 -2.33 -13.14 28.95
CA ARG A 184 -1.12 -12.76 29.69
C ARG A 184 -0.27 -11.72 28.93
N TYR A 185 -0.19 -11.85 27.60
CA TYR A 185 0.48 -10.88 26.74
C TYR A 185 -0.18 -9.49 26.83
N LYS A 186 -1.51 -9.42 26.80
CA LYS A 186 -2.23 -8.14 26.97
C LYS A 186 -2.05 -7.53 28.36
N VAL A 187 -1.93 -8.34 29.39
CA VAL A 187 -1.52 -7.83 30.71
C VAL A 187 -0.10 -7.25 30.66
N ALA A 188 0.86 -7.95 30.01
CA ALA A 188 2.24 -7.49 29.89
C ALA A 188 2.37 -6.13 29.15
N GLU A 189 1.47 -5.83 28.22
CA GLU A 189 1.41 -4.56 27.45
C GLU A 189 0.84 -3.37 28.25
N ARG A 190 0.24 -3.57 29.41
CA ARG A 190 -0.35 -2.50 30.22
C ARG A 190 0.70 -1.46 30.60
N SER A 191 0.34 -0.17 30.57
CA SER A 191 1.25 0.93 30.90
C SER A 191 1.76 0.86 32.36
N HIS A 192 0.90 0.42 33.28
CA HIS A 192 1.24 0.32 34.71
C HIS A 192 1.03 -1.13 35.18
N LEU A 193 2.08 -1.70 35.76
CA LEU A 193 2.06 -3.00 36.41
C LEU A 193 2.85 -2.91 37.72
N SER A 194 2.39 -3.63 38.75
CA SER A 194 3.15 -3.76 39.95
C SER A 194 4.43 -4.59 39.72
N ALA A 195 5.44 -4.35 40.56
CA ALA A 195 6.69 -5.09 40.50
C ALA A 195 6.49 -6.61 40.59
N SER A 196 5.47 -7.06 41.36
CA SER A 196 5.12 -8.47 41.50
C SER A 196 4.63 -9.10 40.19
N ILE A 197 3.78 -8.39 39.44
CA ILE A 197 3.28 -8.84 38.16
C ILE A 197 4.40 -8.83 37.11
N ILE A 198 5.24 -7.80 37.08
CA ILE A 198 6.40 -7.77 36.19
C ILE A 198 7.31 -8.96 36.45
N GLN A 199 7.61 -9.27 37.74
CA GLN A 199 8.42 -10.44 38.12
C GLN A 199 7.77 -11.78 37.77
N LEU A 200 6.46 -11.86 37.78
CA LEU A 200 5.71 -13.04 37.33
C LEU A 200 5.84 -13.22 35.80
N LEU A 201 5.48 -12.19 35.04
CA LEU A 201 5.42 -12.27 33.58
C LEU A 201 6.79 -12.32 32.90
N MET A 202 7.86 -11.78 33.52
CA MET A 202 9.24 -11.95 33.04
C MET A 202 9.72 -13.40 33.06
N ARG A 203 9.03 -14.28 33.80
CA ARG A 203 9.30 -15.73 33.86
C ARG A 203 8.27 -16.56 33.11
N ASP A 204 7.39 -15.93 32.36
CA ASP A 204 6.36 -16.61 31.60
C ASP A 204 6.95 -17.70 30.70
N GLN A 205 6.22 -18.79 30.52
CA GLN A 205 6.64 -19.85 29.61
C GLN A 205 6.73 -19.37 28.15
N ASP A 206 5.83 -18.46 27.75
CA ASP A 206 5.76 -17.90 26.40
C ASP A 206 6.72 -16.72 26.22
N HIS A 207 7.50 -16.76 25.14
CA HIS A 207 8.50 -15.74 24.85
C HIS A 207 7.89 -14.40 24.39
N TYR A 208 6.69 -14.39 23.80
CA TYR A 208 6.01 -13.15 23.44
C TYR A 208 5.60 -12.36 24.70
N VAL A 209 5.11 -13.06 25.72
CA VAL A 209 4.80 -12.42 27.02
C VAL A 209 6.06 -11.81 27.63
N ARG A 210 7.17 -12.59 27.68
CA ARG A 210 8.44 -12.08 28.20
C ARG A 210 9.01 -10.92 27.36
N SER A 211 8.82 -10.96 26.02
CA SER A 211 9.25 -9.89 25.12
C SER A 211 8.45 -8.60 25.33
N ALA A 212 7.16 -8.71 25.64
CA ALA A 212 6.33 -7.55 26.00
C ALA A 212 6.83 -6.90 27.30
N ILE A 213 7.24 -7.70 28.30
CA ILE A 213 7.91 -7.16 29.49
C ILE A 213 9.23 -6.50 29.11
N ALA A 214 10.07 -7.14 28.28
CA ALA A 214 11.38 -6.60 27.87
C ALA A 214 11.28 -5.21 27.20
N LYS A 215 10.17 -4.94 26.48
CA LYS A 215 9.89 -3.67 25.81
C LYS A 215 9.55 -2.51 26.77
N ARG A 216 9.14 -2.80 28.00
CA ARG A 216 8.69 -1.79 28.96
C ARG A 216 9.79 -0.82 29.33
N LYS A 217 9.46 0.47 29.49
CA LYS A 217 10.41 1.52 29.91
C LYS A 217 10.62 1.57 31.43
N ASP A 218 9.69 1.05 32.22
CA ASP A 218 9.65 1.12 33.70
C ASP A 218 10.34 -0.06 34.38
N LEU A 219 11.26 -0.77 33.71
CA LEU A 219 12.01 -1.89 34.28
C LEU A 219 13.22 -1.38 35.08
N ASP A 220 13.45 -2.00 36.22
CA ASP A 220 14.71 -1.83 36.97
C ASP A 220 15.87 -2.61 36.33
N ASP A 221 17.09 -2.19 36.64
CA ASP A 221 18.31 -2.82 36.13
C ASP A 221 18.41 -4.32 36.44
N SER A 222 17.86 -4.77 37.56
CA SER A 222 17.94 -6.18 37.98
C SER A 222 17.10 -7.06 37.07
N ILE A 223 15.98 -6.56 36.61
CA ILE A 223 15.09 -7.23 35.62
C ILE A 223 15.75 -7.24 34.23
N ILE A 224 16.29 -6.10 33.80
CA ILE A 224 17.00 -6.00 32.52
C ILE A 224 18.18 -6.99 32.49
N GLN A 225 18.98 -7.08 33.55
CA GLN A 225 20.08 -8.04 33.66
C GLN A 225 19.68 -9.51 33.58
N LYS A 226 18.45 -9.84 33.99
CA LYS A 226 17.89 -11.20 33.84
C LYS A 226 17.43 -11.44 32.40
N LEU A 227 16.67 -10.50 31.82
CA LEU A 227 16.12 -10.62 30.45
C LEU A 227 17.19 -10.61 29.35
N VAL A 228 18.34 -9.95 29.59
CA VAL A 228 19.52 -10.06 28.69
C VAL A 228 20.04 -11.49 28.57
N LYS A 229 19.75 -12.36 29.56
CA LYS A 229 20.12 -13.77 29.56
C LYS A 229 18.97 -14.69 29.13
N ASP A 230 17.85 -14.14 28.66
CA ASP A 230 16.72 -14.94 28.28
C ASP A 230 17.10 -15.99 27.22
N LYS A 231 16.50 -17.17 27.33
CA LYS A 231 16.73 -18.26 26.35
C LYS A 231 16.29 -17.89 24.93
N ASP A 232 15.23 -17.06 24.83
CA ASP A 232 14.67 -16.66 23.54
C ASP A 232 15.36 -15.40 22.98
N PRO A 233 15.79 -15.41 21.72
CA PRO A 233 16.46 -14.27 21.11
C PRO A 233 15.56 -13.04 20.95
N LEU A 234 14.25 -13.21 20.76
CA LEU A 234 13.31 -12.09 20.65
C LEU A 234 13.30 -11.23 21.92
N VAL A 235 13.34 -11.87 23.08
CA VAL A 235 13.40 -11.18 24.38
C VAL A 235 14.70 -10.39 24.50
N ARG A 236 15.85 -11.02 24.16
CA ARG A 236 17.15 -10.34 24.19
C ARG A 236 17.24 -9.21 23.17
N TRP A 237 16.63 -9.39 21.99
CA TRP A 237 16.51 -8.35 20.97
C TRP A 237 15.71 -7.15 21.47
N LYS A 238 14.57 -7.37 22.14
CA LYS A 238 13.79 -6.28 22.76
C LYS A 238 14.55 -5.53 23.85
N ILE A 239 15.49 -6.19 24.53
CA ILE A 239 16.40 -5.48 25.44
C ILE A 239 17.43 -4.67 24.65
N ALA A 240 17.97 -5.21 23.53
CA ALA A 240 18.95 -4.50 22.70
C ALA A 240 18.41 -3.19 22.08
N GLU A 241 17.10 -3.14 21.78
CA GLU A 241 16.39 -1.95 21.28
C GLU A 241 16.24 -0.80 22.30
N ARG A 242 16.51 -1.05 23.58
CA ARG A 242 16.34 -0.01 24.62
C ARG A 242 17.37 1.11 24.43
N GLU A 243 16.90 2.36 24.51
CA GLU A 243 17.79 3.53 24.41
C GLU A 243 18.82 3.59 25.53
N GLU A 244 18.40 3.28 26.75
CA GLU A 244 19.26 3.33 27.95
C GLU A 244 19.73 1.92 28.32
N LEU A 245 20.97 1.59 27.98
CA LEU A 245 21.66 0.38 28.41
C LEU A 245 23.03 0.73 28.98
N SER A 246 23.40 0.10 30.10
CA SER A 246 24.76 0.22 30.58
C SER A 246 25.77 -0.39 29.61
N GLU A 247 26.97 0.15 29.53
CA GLU A 247 28.02 -0.35 28.63
C GLU A 247 28.28 -1.86 28.81
N SER A 248 28.18 -2.35 30.06
CA SER A 248 28.33 -3.78 30.35
C SER A 248 27.27 -4.66 29.71
N LEU A 249 26.02 -4.18 29.61
CA LEU A 249 24.92 -4.88 28.93
C LEU A 249 25.09 -4.82 27.42
N VAL A 250 25.50 -3.67 26.88
CA VAL A 250 25.84 -3.50 25.47
C VAL A 250 26.95 -4.48 25.07
N GLN A 251 28.06 -4.54 25.87
CA GLN A 251 29.15 -5.50 25.64
C GLN A 251 28.73 -6.97 25.72
N LYS A 252 27.70 -7.29 26.48
CA LYS A 252 27.15 -8.64 26.58
C LYS A 252 26.29 -8.98 25.38
N LEU A 253 25.38 -8.08 24.95
CA LEU A 253 24.47 -8.28 23.85
C LEU A 253 25.19 -8.29 22.50
N PHE A 254 26.27 -7.54 22.30
CA PHE A 254 27.02 -7.61 21.06
C PHE A 254 27.72 -8.96 20.84
N LYS A 255 27.87 -9.77 21.90
CA LYS A 255 28.37 -11.17 21.83
C LYS A 255 27.23 -12.20 21.68
N ASP A 256 26.00 -11.76 21.45
CA ASP A 256 24.86 -12.64 21.35
C ASP A 256 25.04 -13.64 20.19
N LYS A 257 24.54 -14.86 20.38
CA LYS A 257 24.59 -15.92 19.35
C LYS A 257 23.78 -15.56 18.11
N LYS A 258 22.71 -14.75 18.29
CA LYS A 258 21.83 -14.33 17.19
C LYS A 258 22.33 -13.04 16.55
N TRP A 259 22.41 -13.08 15.25
CA TRP A 259 22.87 -11.97 14.42
C TRP A 259 22.03 -10.70 14.63
N ASP A 260 20.68 -10.83 14.63
CA ASP A 260 19.76 -9.69 14.80
C ASP A 260 20.04 -8.89 16.08
N VAL A 261 20.32 -9.58 17.20
CA VAL A 261 20.65 -8.92 18.47
C VAL A 261 21.95 -8.13 18.35
N ARG A 262 22.98 -8.72 17.69
CA ARG A 262 24.27 -8.04 17.49
C ARG A 262 24.14 -6.83 16.58
N CYS A 263 23.33 -6.93 15.51
CA CYS A 263 23.07 -5.81 14.61
C CYS A 263 22.39 -4.65 15.33
N THR A 264 21.32 -4.92 16.08
CA THR A 264 20.64 -3.88 16.87
C THR A 264 21.61 -3.15 17.81
N ILE A 265 22.56 -3.85 18.41
CA ILE A 265 23.60 -3.20 19.19
C ILE A 265 24.56 -2.39 18.31
N ALA A 266 24.93 -2.89 17.12
CA ALA A 266 25.82 -2.19 16.21
C ALA A 266 25.23 -0.89 15.63
N GLU A 267 23.91 -0.78 15.57
CA GLU A 267 23.17 0.41 15.10
C GLU A 267 23.05 1.53 16.16
N ARG A 268 23.36 1.23 17.43
CA ARG A 268 23.22 2.21 18.51
C ARG A 268 24.14 3.42 18.32
N LYS A 269 23.64 4.62 18.59
CA LYS A 269 24.39 5.88 18.47
C LYS A 269 25.28 6.20 19.69
N ASP A 270 25.07 5.51 20.80
CA ASP A 270 25.78 5.74 22.08
C ASP A 270 27.02 4.84 22.27
N LEU A 271 27.54 4.24 21.20
CA LEU A 271 28.70 3.35 21.27
C LEU A 271 30.00 4.14 21.37
N SER A 272 30.86 3.76 22.30
CA SER A 272 32.24 4.29 22.35
C SER A 272 33.07 3.72 21.18
N GLU A 273 34.04 4.50 20.68
CA GLU A 273 34.95 4.05 19.62
C GLU A 273 35.68 2.76 19.99
N SER A 274 36.08 2.63 21.26
CA SER A 274 36.73 1.43 21.76
C SER A 274 35.87 0.18 21.67
N LEU A 275 34.53 0.36 21.82
CA LEU A 275 33.58 -0.73 21.70
C LEU A 275 33.33 -1.07 20.22
N ILE A 276 33.21 -0.07 19.35
CA ILE A 276 33.09 -0.26 17.91
C ILE A 276 34.28 -1.07 17.36
N LYS A 277 35.52 -0.70 17.75
CA LYS A 277 36.74 -1.46 17.38
C LYS A 277 36.72 -2.91 17.87
N LYS A 278 36.13 -3.18 19.04
CA LYS A 278 35.95 -4.56 19.53
C LYS A 278 34.90 -5.30 18.69
N MET A 279 33.82 -4.63 18.27
CA MET A 279 32.75 -5.20 17.47
C MET A 279 33.22 -5.53 16.03
N MET A 280 34.15 -4.78 15.47
CA MET A 280 34.76 -5.05 14.16
C MET A 280 35.48 -6.40 14.04
N LYS A 281 35.78 -7.05 15.18
CA LYS A 281 36.31 -8.43 15.20
C LYS A 281 35.27 -9.46 14.72
N ASP A 282 33.97 -9.13 14.79
CA ASP A 282 32.89 -9.94 14.25
C ASP A 282 32.64 -9.56 12.77
N LYS A 283 33.08 -10.46 11.87
CA LYS A 283 32.92 -10.25 10.43
C LYS A 283 31.47 -10.01 10.00
N SER A 284 30.51 -10.62 10.71
CA SER A 284 29.09 -10.57 10.34
C SER A 284 28.41 -9.22 10.52
N ILE A 285 29.02 -8.29 11.25
CA ILE A 285 28.44 -6.95 11.53
C ILE A 285 29.30 -5.80 11.02
N ARG A 286 30.46 -6.07 10.40
CA ARG A 286 31.36 -5.00 9.92
C ARG A 286 30.71 -4.10 8.87
N SER A 287 29.88 -4.67 7.99
CA SER A 287 29.08 -3.88 7.03
C SER A 287 28.13 -2.92 7.74
N MET A 288 27.50 -3.34 8.85
CA MET A 288 26.62 -2.48 9.65
C MET A 288 27.42 -1.32 10.28
N ILE A 289 28.61 -1.62 10.80
CA ILE A 289 29.50 -0.58 11.35
C ILE A 289 29.92 0.39 10.23
N ALA A 290 30.20 -0.10 9.03
CA ALA A 290 30.55 0.73 7.87
C ALA A 290 29.44 1.70 7.45
N TYR A 291 28.17 1.36 7.65
CA TYR A 291 27.02 2.25 7.37
C TYR A 291 26.88 3.40 8.39
N ARG A 292 27.50 3.32 9.54
CA ARG A 292 27.39 4.35 10.58
C ARG A 292 28.02 5.67 10.11
N SER A 293 27.34 6.79 10.36
CA SER A 293 27.86 8.13 10.04
C SER A 293 28.84 8.66 11.12
N ASP A 294 28.82 8.07 12.33
CA ASP A 294 29.52 8.56 13.53
C ASP A 294 30.84 7.81 13.82
N ILE A 295 31.37 7.02 12.91
CA ILE A 295 32.66 6.33 13.06
C ILE A 295 33.81 7.29 12.75
N SER A 296 34.90 7.12 13.50
CA SER A 296 36.14 7.90 13.31
C SER A 296 36.82 7.55 11.99
N GLU A 297 37.61 8.48 11.47
CA GLU A 297 38.39 8.28 10.26
C GLU A 297 39.30 7.05 10.34
N SER A 298 39.87 6.77 11.55
CA SER A 298 40.70 5.58 11.76
C SER A 298 39.91 4.26 11.51
N ILE A 299 38.63 4.24 11.87
CA ILE A 299 37.74 3.10 11.61
C ILE A 299 37.37 3.02 10.12
N VAL A 300 37.13 4.17 9.48
CA VAL A 300 36.87 4.22 8.03
C VAL A 300 38.06 3.65 7.26
N GLN A 301 39.29 4.05 7.60
CA GLN A 301 40.52 3.54 6.98
C GLN A 301 40.69 2.04 7.21
N GLU A 302 40.40 1.52 8.42
CA GLU A 302 40.45 0.08 8.71
C GLU A 302 39.43 -0.70 7.86
N LEU A 303 38.18 -0.21 7.76
CA LEU A 303 37.12 -0.84 6.99
C LEU A 303 37.31 -0.70 5.46
N ALA A 304 38.00 0.33 4.99
CA ALA A 304 38.40 0.48 3.60
C ALA A 304 39.40 -0.58 3.14
N ASN A 305 40.06 -1.27 4.10
CA ASN A 305 40.97 -2.39 3.85
C ASN A 305 40.36 -3.74 4.27
N ASP A 306 39.06 -3.81 4.47
CA ASP A 306 38.40 -5.04 4.88
C ASP A 306 38.53 -6.13 3.81
N GLN A 307 38.61 -7.40 4.23
CA GLN A 307 38.64 -8.54 3.32
C GLN A 307 37.33 -8.71 2.54
N ASP A 308 36.21 -8.26 3.10
CA ASP A 308 34.88 -8.34 2.49
C ASP A 308 34.65 -7.13 1.57
N PRO A 309 34.50 -7.33 0.24
CA PRO A 309 34.25 -6.23 -0.69
C PRO A 309 32.94 -5.49 -0.40
N ASN A 310 31.94 -6.15 0.21
CA ASN A 310 30.71 -5.48 0.61
C ASN A 310 31.00 -4.39 1.67
N VAL A 311 31.88 -4.65 2.61
CA VAL A 311 32.31 -3.66 3.61
C VAL A 311 33.04 -2.49 2.94
N ARG A 312 34.03 -2.80 2.08
CA ARG A 312 34.75 -1.77 1.31
C ARG A 312 33.81 -0.95 0.42
N GLY A 313 32.83 -1.60 -0.22
CA GLY A 313 31.83 -0.94 -1.05
C GLY A 313 30.92 0.02 -0.26
N VAL A 314 30.57 -0.32 0.98
CA VAL A 314 29.86 0.60 1.87
C VAL A 314 30.72 1.83 2.18
N ILE A 315 32.00 1.62 2.48
CA ILE A 315 32.93 2.74 2.71
C ILE A 315 33.05 3.61 1.44
N ALA A 316 33.20 3.00 0.25
CA ALA A 316 33.29 3.71 -1.03
C ALA A 316 32.12 4.66 -1.31
N ARG A 317 30.91 4.33 -0.79
CA ARG A 317 29.70 5.15 -0.93
C ARG A 317 29.61 6.32 0.06
N ARG A 318 30.48 6.39 1.07
CA ARG A 318 30.45 7.49 2.04
C ARG A 318 30.77 8.82 1.37
N ALA A 319 29.98 9.86 1.67
CA ALA A 319 30.15 11.18 1.08
C ALA A 319 31.52 11.81 1.47
N ASN A 320 31.95 11.63 2.73
CA ASN A 320 33.12 12.27 3.30
C ASN A 320 34.31 11.31 3.32
N LEU A 321 34.84 10.92 2.16
CA LEU A 321 36.11 10.23 2.05
C LEU A 321 37.19 11.21 1.66
N ASP A 322 38.39 11.01 2.20
CA ASP A 322 39.58 11.74 1.72
C ASP A 322 40.01 11.23 0.34
N ASP A 323 40.75 12.07 -0.38
CA ASP A 323 41.19 11.76 -1.75
C ASP A 323 42.11 10.52 -1.81
N VAL A 324 42.83 10.21 -0.74
CA VAL A 324 43.69 9.04 -0.64
C VAL A 324 42.88 7.75 -0.64
N LEU A 325 41.84 7.70 0.16
CA LEU A 325 40.92 6.54 0.19
C LEU A 325 40.12 6.42 -1.11
N VAL A 326 39.68 7.54 -1.71
CA VAL A 326 39.02 7.54 -3.01
C VAL A 326 39.94 6.94 -4.07
N GLN A 327 41.20 7.34 -4.12
CA GLN A 327 42.19 6.82 -5.06
C GLN A 327 42.55 5.35 -4.77
N GLN A 328 42.61 4.95 -3.50
CA GLN A 328 42.83 3.55 -3.14
C GLN A 328 41.67 2.67 -3.60
N LEU A 329 40.43 3.02 -3.25
CA LEU A 329 39.23 2.23 -3.56
C LEU A 329 38.86 2.26 -5.05
N SER A 330 39.33 3.24 -5.83
CA SER A 330 39.19 3.25 -7.28
C SER A 330 40.01 2.17 -7.99
N LYS A 331 40.98 1.59 -7.29
CA LYS A 331 41.84 0.51 -7.77
C LYS A 331 41.54 -0.83 -7.05
N ASP A 332 40.38 -0.91 -6.39
CA ASP A 332 39.98 -2.11 -5.67
C ASP A 332 39.88 -3.31 -6.64
N GLU A 333 40.21 -4.50 -6.15
CA GLU A 333 40.08 -5.74 -6.91
C GLU A 333 38.59 -6.00 -7.30
N ASP A 334 37.68 -5.60 -6.46
CA ASP A 334 36.24 -5.79 -6.66
C ASP A 334 35.64 -4.66 -7.48
N SER A 335 34.89 -5.00 -8.53
CA SER A 335 34.29 -4.03 -9.43
C SER A 335 33.15 -3.21 -8.79
N ASP A 336 32.45 -3.76 -7.80
CA ASP A 336 31.34 -3.04 -7.15
C ASP A 336 31.88 -1.90 -6.25
N VAL A 337 33.07 -2.11 -5.70
CA VAL A 337 33.79 -1.04 -4.96
C VAL A 337 34.23 0.07 -5.92
N ARG A 338 34.85 -0.29 -7.06
CA ARG A 338 35.23 0.71 -8.09
C ARG A 338 34.02 1.42 -8.69
N TYR A 339 32.93 0.67 -8.93
CA TYR A 339 31.64 1.24 -9.35
C TYR A 339 31.09 2.27 -8.34
N ALA A 340 31.17 1.95 -7.04
CA ALA A 340 30.76 2.90 -6.01
C ALA A 340 31.57 4.19 -6.01
N ILE A 341 32.89 4.10 -6.33
CA ILE A 341 33.75 5.29 -6.53
C ILE A 341 33.35 6.05 -7.80
N ALA A 342 33.12 5.35 -8.92
CA ALA A 342 32.75 5.99 -10.20
C ALA A 342 31.47 6.84 -10.11
N ARG A 343 30.57 6.52 -9.18
CA ARG A 343 29.32 7.27 -8.93
C ARG A 343 29.50 8.55 -8.11
N ARG A 344 30.68 8.82 -7.56
CA ARG A 344 30.92 10.04 -6.76
C ARG A 344 30.96 11.27 -7.64
N ASP A 345 30.34 12.38 -7.21
CA ASP A 345 30.28 13.62 -7.99
C ASP A 345 31.65 14.31 -8.12
N ASN A 346 32.48 14.27 -7.07
CA ASN A 346 33.70 15.04 -6.92
C ASN A 346 34.98 14.25 -7.25
N LEU A 347 35.01 13.53 -8.37
CA LEU A 347 36.22 12.85 -8.85
C LEU A 347 37.16 13.84 -9.55
N SER A 348 38.48 13.64 -9.36
CA SER A 348 39.48 14.36 -10.15
C SER A 348 39.44 13.90 -11.62
N GLU A 349 39.84 14.81 -12.53
CA GLU A 349 39.89 14.49 -13.96
C GLU A 349 40.78 13.27 -14.25
N GLN A 350 41.93 13.17 -13.58
CA GLN A 350 42.80 11.99 -13.69
C GLN A 350 42.09 10.71 -13.32
N LEU A 351 41.30 10.68 -12.24
CA LEU A 351 40.58 9.53 -11.78
C LEU A 351 39.44 9.14 -12.72
N ILE A 352 38.77 10.14 -13.30
CA ILE A 352 37.75 9.94 -14.34
C ILE A 352 38.38 9.22 -15.55
N GLN A 353 39.56 9.65 -15.99
CA GLN A 353 40.29 9.06 -17.12
C GLN A 353 40.77 7.60 -16.79
N GLU A 354 41.16 7.33 -15.54
CA GLU A 354 41.54 5.99 -15.09
C GLU A 354 40.32 5.06 -15.08
N LEU A 355 39.20 5.46 -14.48
CA LEU A 355 37.97 4.67 -14.38
C LEU A 355 37.25 4.49 -15.73
N ALA A 356 37.42 5.40 -16.67
CA ALA A 356 36.92 5.25 -18.03
C ALA A 356 37.58 4.10 -18.81
N LYS A 357 38.70 3.58 -18.31
CA LYS A 357 39.41 2.40 -18.86
C LYS A 357 39.24 1.17 -18.00
N ASP A 358 38.29 1.17 -17.08
CA ASP A 358 38.03 0.04 -16.19
C ASP A 358 37.65 -1.21 -16.99
N THR A 359 38.09 -2.37 -16.53
CA THR A 359 37.71 -3.65 -17.13
C THR A 359 36.23 -3.96 -17.03
N ASN A 360 35.54 -3.40 -16.03
CA ASN A 360 34.11 -3.59 -15.83
C ASN A 360 33.30 -2.52 -16.58
N PRO A 361 32.40 -2.89 -17.50
CA PRO A 361 31.61 -1.94 -18.27
C PRO A 361 30.67 -1.08 -17.40
N TYR A 362 30.21 -1.56 -16.25
CA TYR A 362 29.37 -0.76 -15.35
C TYR A 362 30.13 0.42 -14.74
N VAL A 363 31.43 0.27 -14.49
CA VAL A 363 32.28 1.37 -14.04
C VAL A 363 32.43 2.40 -15.16
N ARG A 364 32.74 1.94 -16.39
CA ARG A 364 32.85 2.84 -17.57
C ARG A 364 31.52 3.53 -17.90
N PHE A 365 30.39 2.82 -17.75
CA PHE A 365 29.04 3.36 -17.91
C PHE A 365 28.77 4.57 -16.98
N GLU A 366 29.12 4.44 -15.68
CA GLU A 366 28.96 5.56 -14.75
C GLU A 366 29.84 6.76 -15.12
N ILE A 367 31.02 6.53 -15.68
CA ILE A 367 31.86 7.62 -16.20
C ILE A 367 31.22 8.25 -17.46
N ALA A 368 30.69 7.42 -18.38
CA ALA A 368 30.06 7.90 -19.61
C ALA A 368 28.86 8.85 -19.35
N ARG A 369 28.12 8.64 -18.27
CA ARG A 369 26.99 9.47 -17.86
C ARG A 369 27.37 10.83 -17.26
N ARG A 370 28.64 11.03 -16.91
CA ARG A 370 29.08 12.28 -16.26
C ARG A 370 29.08 13.45 -17.25
N LEU A 371 28.59 14.61 -16.81
CA LEU A 371 28.56 15.81 -17.64
C LEU A 371 29.94 16.49 -17.80
N ASN A 372 30.87 16.24 -16.87
CA ASN A 372 32.16 16.88 -16.79
C ASN A 372 33.33 16.06 -17.36
N ILE A 373 33.11 15.30 -18.44
CA ILE A 373 34.17 14.59 -19.15
C ILE A 373 34.65 15.41 -20.34
N ASP A 374 35.94 15.31 -20.64
CA ASP A 374 36.53 16.05 -21.76
C ASP A 374 36.13 15.42 -23.11
N LYS A 375 36.31 16.20 -24.19
CA LYS A 375 35.92 15.79 -25.55
C LYS A 375 36.67 14.54 -26.04
N LEU A 376 37.92 14.35 -25.62
CA LEU A 376 38.75 13.21 -26.05
C LEU A 376 38.24 11.94 -25.37
N LEU A 377 37.93 11.99 -24.09
CA LEU A 377 37.36 10.88 -23.35
C LEU A 377 35.96 10.51 -23.87
N LEU A 378 35.15 11.52 -24.20
CA LEU A 378 33.84 11.33 -24.82
C LEU A 378 33.96 10.56 -26.15
N GLN A 379 34.94 10.94 -27.01
CA GLN A 379 35.21 10.21 -28.26
C GLN A 379 35.68 8.78 -28.03
N THR A 380 36.45 8.54 -26.98
CA THR A 380 36.89 7.17 -26.62
C THR A 380 35.75 6.30 -26.17
N LEU A 381 34.85 6.81 -25.30
CA LEU A 381 33.71 6.06 -24.79
C LEU A 381 32.59 5.87 -25.83
N LEU A 382 32.53 6.72 -26.85
CA LEU A 382 31.64 6.55 -27.99
C LEU A 382 31.99 5.29 -28.83
N GLU A 383 33.23 4.82 -28.75
CA GLU A 383 33.70 3.60 -29.40
C GLU A 383 33.88 2.41 -28.42
N ASP A 384 33.32 2.52 -27.21
CA ASP A 384 33.43 1.46 -26.21
C ASP A 384 32.92 0.11 -26.73
N GLU A 385 33.54 -0.98 -26.31
CA GLU A 385 33.09 -2.32 -26.68
C GLU A 385 31.69 -2.67 -26.20
N ASP A 386 31.30 -2.13 -25.03
CA ASP A 386 30.01 -2.39 -24.39
C ASP A 386 28.92 -1.42 -24.88
N GLU A 387 27.78 -1.96 -25.29
CA GLU A 387 26.66 -1.19 -25.82
C GLU A 387 25.99 -0.27 -24.79
N ASN A 388 26.00 -0.67 -23.49
CA ASN A 388 25.43 0.18 -22.45
C ASN A 388 26.26 1.44 -22.26
N VAL A 389 27.58 1.33 -22.36
CA VAL A 389 28.49 2.49 -22.30
C VAL A 389 28.22 3.42 -23.49
N ARG A 390 28.12 2.89 -24.71
CA ARG A 390 27.81 3.69 -25.89
C ARG A 390 26.39 4.29 -25.83
N SER A 391 25.41 3.54 -25.32
CA SER A 391 24.05 4.05 -25.10
C SER A 391 24.01 5.16 -24.04
N ALA A 392 24.83 5.06 -22.98
CA ALA A 392 24.98 6.15 -22.01
C ALA A 392 25.52 7.44 -22.65
N ILE A 393 26.46 7.30 -23.60
CA ILE A 393 26.92 8.44 -24.43
C ILE A 393 25.77 8.94 -25.30
N ALA A 394 25.05 8.05 -26.02
CA ALA A 394 23.92 8.43 -26.88
C ALA A 394 22.83 9.25 -26.16
N GLY A 395 22.62 8.98 -24.87
CA GLY A 395 21.64 9.71 -24.03
C GLY A 395 22.10 11.11 -23.57
N ARG A 396 23.29 11.57 -23.87
CA ARG A 396 23.85 12.88 -23.45
C ARG A 396 23.34 14.02 -24.32
N ASN A 397 23.17 15.22 -23.74
CA ASN A 397 22.68 16.41 -24.43
C ASN A 397 23.79 17.29 -24.99
N ASP A 398 25.08 16.96 -24.77
CA ASP A 398 26.24 17.73 -25.17
C ASP A 398 27.02 17.12 -26.35
N LEU A 399 26.37 16.28 -27.15
CA LEU A 399 26.97 15.65 -28.33
C LEU A 399 26.95 16.59 -29.53
N SER A 400 28.00 16.49 -30.38
CA SER A 400 27.97 17.10 -31.71
C SER A 400 27.17 16.26 -32.70
N ASP A 401 26.70 16.89 -33.79
CA ASP A 401 25.97 16.20 -34.86
C ASP A 401 26.72 14.99 -35.42
N ASP A 402 28.07 15.15 -35.59
CA ASP A 402 28.91 14.02 -36.06
C ASP A 402 28.91 12.82 -35.11
N MET A 403 28.88 13.08 -33.79
CA MET A 403 28.79 12.01 -32.78
C MET A 403 27.41 11.35 -32.79
N ILE A 404 26.35 12.14 -32.92
CA ILE A 404 24.99 11.65 -33.05
C ILE A 404 24.84 10.78 -34.30
N GLN A 405 25.36 11.26 -35.44
CA GLN A 405 25.36 10.50 -36.69
C GLN A 405 26.10 9.17 -36.54
N LYS A 406 27.28 9.16 -35.91
CA LYS A 406 28.05 7.94 -35.65
C LYS A 406 27.28 6.93 -34.76
N LEU A 407 26.59 7.40 -33.73
CA LEU A 407 25.78 6.56 -32.84
C LEU A 407 24.48 6.08 -33.52
N ALA A 408 23.95 6.82 -34.48
CA ALA A 408 22.83 6.39 -35.31
C ALA A 408 23.20 5.23 -36.26
N GLU A 409 24.49 5.02 -36.50
CA GLU A 409 25.05 3.92 -37.30
C GLU A 409 25.65 2.80 -36.40
N ASP A 410 25.37 2.84 -35.09
CA ASP A 410 25.92 1.86 -34.15
C ASP A 410 25.44 0.44 -34.48
N LYS A 411 26.32 -0.54 -34.27
CA LYS A 411 26.01 -1.97 -34.45
C LYS A 411 24.89 -2.50 -33.55
N SER A 412 24.64 -1.82 -32.41
CA SER A 412 23.60 -2.21 -31.45
C SER A 412 22.32 -1.40 -31.70
N ALA A 413 21.22 -2.11 -31.95
CA ALA A 413 19.89 -1.51 -32.04
C ALA A 413 19.53 -0.71 -30.78
N TYR A 414 19.98 -1.15 -29.60
CA TYR A 414 19.75 -0.45 -28.35
C TYR A 414 20.36 0.96 -28.33
N VAL A 415 21.58 1.12 -28.90
CA VAL A 415 22.23 2.44 -29.05
C VAL A 415 21.46 3.29 -30.07
N ARG A 416 21.14 2.72 -31.25
CA ARG A 416 20.37 3.41 -32.30
C ARG A 416 18.99 3.84 -31.81
N HIS A 417 18.29 2.98 -31.03
CA HIS A 417 17.02 3.32 -30.37
C HIS A 417 17.17 4.50 -29.39
N THR A 418 18.26 4.53 -28.63
CA THR A 418 18.55 5.68 -27.74
C THR A 418 18.71 6.98 -28.53
N VAL A 419 19.39 6.92 -29.70
CA VAL A 419 19.50 8.06 -30.62
C VAL A 419 18.13 8.45 -31.18
N ALA A 420 17.31 7.48 -31.61
CA ALA A 420 15.96 7.72 -32.14
C ALA A 420 15.05 8.48 -31.16
N GLY A 421 15.21 8.23 -29.87
CA GLY A 421 14.47 8.90 -28.79
C GLY A 421 14.92 10.33 -28.48
N ARG A 422 16.02 10.81 -29.05
CA ARG A 422 16.54 12.18 -28.82
C ARG A 422 15.67 13.22 -29.51
N VAL A 423 15.52 14.39 -28.89
CA VAL A 423 14.75 15.51 -29.47
C VAL A 423 15.57 16.34 -30.47
N ASP A 424 16.91 16.30 -30.39
CA ASP A 424 17.87 17.17 -31.08
C ASP A 424 18.53 16.51 -32.30
N ILE A 425 17.99 15.41 -32.84
CA ILE A 425 18.51 14.82 -34.08
C ILE A 425 17.99 15.53 -35.31
N ASN A 426 18.88 15.65 -36.33
CA ASN A 426 18.57 16.29 -37.58
C ASN A 426 17.83 15.37 -38.56
N GLU A 427 17.28 15.93 -39.65
CA GLU A 427 16.50 15.20 -40.64
C GLU A 427 17.23 14.00 -41.27
N SER A 428 18.56 14.11 -41.47
CA SER A 428 19.34 13.01 -42.03
C SER A 428 19.42 11.80 -41.13
N VAL A 429 19.51 12.03 -39.81
CA VAL A 429 19.48 10.97 -38.80
C VAL A 429 18.07 10.35 -38.70
N ILE A 430 17.02 11.19 -38.73
CA ILE A 430 15.64 10.71 -38.74
C ILE A 430 15.40 9.84 -39.98
N GLN A 431 15.82 10.26 -41.15
CA GLN A 431 15.73 9.48 -42.39
C GLN A 431 16.46 8.14 -42.27
N LEU A 432 17.70 8.14 -41.77
CA LEU A 432 18.50 6.94 -41.57
C LEU A 432 17.78 5.96 -40.66
N LEU A 433 17.36 6.39 -39.48
CA LEU A 433 16.73 5.53 -38.47
C LEU A 433 15.29 5.13 -38.80
N SER A 434 14.61 5.86 -39.73
CA SER A 434 13.32 5.44 -40.28
C SER A 434 13.44 4.20 -41.20
N GLU A 435 14.65 3.86 -41.60
CA GLU A 435 14.99 2.69 -42.43
C GLU A 435 15.74 1.61 -41.67
N ASP A 436 15.78 1.73 -40.33
CA ASP A 436 16.51 0.80 -39.48
C ASP A 436 15.98 -0.63 -39.62
N GLU A 437 16.87 -1.62 -39.55
CA GLU A 437 16.50 -3.03 -39.54
C GLU A 437 15.66 -3.43 -38.32
N ASP A 438 15.84 -2.74 -37.22
CA ASP A 438 15.19 -3.01 -35.93
C ASP A 438 13.86 -2.25 -35.82
N GLU A 439 12.77 -2.94 -35.51
CA GLU A 439 11.43 -2.35 -35.40
C GLU A 439 11.28 -1.37 -34.25
N ASP A 440 12.00 -1.58 -33.11
CA ASP A 440 11.92 -0.70 -31.95
C ASP A 440 12.56 0.66 -32.28
N VAL A 441 13.62 0.67 -33.10
CA VAL A 441 14.23 1.90 -33.60
C VAL A 441 13.27 2.66 -34.52
N ARG A 442 12.64 1.96 -35.47
CA ARG A 442 11.64 2.56 -36.36
C ARG A 442 10.41 3.05 -35.61
N THR A 443 9.98 2.29 -34.59
CA THR A 443 8.86 2.70 -33.69
C THR A 443 9.18 3.97 -32.94
N ALA A 444 10.40 4.10 -32.41
CA ALA A 444 10.84 5.32 -31.73
C ALA A 444 10.86 6.55 -32.68
N ILE A 445 11.22 6.36 -33.94
CA ILE A 445 11.10 7.41 -34.96
C ILE A 445 9.64 7.71 -35.27
N ALA A 446 8.78 6.69 -35.46
CA ALA A 446 7.35 6.86 -35.75
C ALA A 446 6.59 7.66 -34.68
N GLY A 447 6.99 7.55 -33.42
CA GLY A 447 6.42 8.30 -32.29
C GLY A 447 6.81 9.79 -32.22
N ARG A 448 7.63 10.30 -33.13
CA ARG A 448 8.08 11.70 -33.14
C ARG A 448 7.06 12.63 -33.80
N ASN A 449 6.87 13.84 -33.25
CA ASN A 449 5.90 14.82 -33.78
C ASN A 449 6.43 15.69 -34.92
N ASN A 450 7.69 15.54 -35.34
CA ASN A 450 8.33 16.40 -36.33
C ASN A 450 8.81 15.64 -37.57
N LEU A 451 8.05 14.65 -38.01
CA LEU A 451 8.37 13.85 -39.19
C LEU A 451 7.94 14.56 -40.47
N SER A 452 8.73 14.41 -41.53
CA SER A 452 8.30 14.82 -42.88
C SER A 452 7.23 13.90 -43.45
N ASP A 453 6.41 14.43 -44.36
CA ASP A 453 5.33 13.66 -45.01
C ASP A 453 5.85 12.39 -45.68
N ASP A 454 7.03 12.42 -46.27
CA ASP A 454 7.65 11.26 -46.92
C ASP A 454 7.97 10.14 -45.92
N ILE A 455 8.48 10.48 -44.74
CA ILE A 455 8.78 9.53 -43.65
C ILE A 455 7.47 8.94 -43.10
N ILE A 456 6.48 9.79 -42.84
CA ILE A 456 5.15 9.35 -42.40
C ILE A 456 4.55 8.37 -43.39
N GLN A 457 4.54 8.68 -44.69
CA GLN A 457 4.02 7.80 -45.73
C GLN A 457 4.75 6.46 -45.81
N LYS A 458 6.05 6.46 -45.56
CA LYS A 458 6.88 5.25 -45.54
C LYS A 458 6.55 4.39 -44.34
N LEU A 459 6.59 4.96 -43.13
CA LEU A 459 6.35 4.25 -41.89
C LEU A 459 4.88 3.79 -41.72
N ALA A 460 3.93 4.47 -42.37
CA ALA A 460 2.54 4.01 -42.47
C ALA A 460 2.36 2.70 -43.27
N LYS A 461 3.42 2.21 -43.92
CA LYS A 461 3.46 0.95 -44.65
C LYS A 461 4.50 -0.02 -44.11
N ASP A 462 5.00 0.26 -42.90
CA ASP A 462 5.99 -0.60 -42.25
C ASP A 462 5.47 -2.01 -42.03
N GLU A 463 6.35 -3.00 -42.08
CA GLU A 463 5.99 -4.40 -41.78
C GLU A 463 5.53 -4.58 -40.34
N SER A 464 6.09 -3.81 -39.38
CA SER A 464 5.70 -3.86 -37.98
C SER A 464 4.44 -3.06 -37.70
N TYR A 465 3.44 -3.68 -37.10
CA TYR A 465 2.23 -2.99 -36.70
C TYR A 465 2.50 -1.95 -35.58
N TYR A 466 3.54 -2.12 -34.76
CA TYR A 466 3.93 -1.12 -33.75
C TYR A 466 4.30 0.20 -34.40
N VAL A 467 5.06 0.16 -35.51
CA VAL A 467 5.43 1.35 -36.26
C VAL A 467 4.19 2.02 -36.87
N ARG A 468 3.31 1.23 -37.52
CA ARG A 468 2.08 1.75 -38.12
C ARG A 468 1.11 2.30 -37.05
N TYR A 469 1.10 1.68 -35.85
CA TYR A 469 0.30 2.14 -34.72
C TYR A 469 0.77 3.52 -34.23
N GLU A 470 2.08 3.75 -34.06
CA GLU A 470 2.63 5.05 -33.68
C GLU A 470 2.31 6.12 -34.73
N ILE A 471 2.39 5.78 -36.04
CA ILE A 471 1.98 6.69 -37.10
C ILE A 471 0.48 7.03 -37.01
N ALA A 472 -0.39 6.07 -36.67
CA ALA A 472 -1.82 6.32 -36.53
C ALA A 472 -2.18 7.36 -35.45
N TYR A 473 -1.29 7.58 -34.47
CA TYR A 473 -1.41 8.62 -33.44
C TYR A 473 -0.89 10.01 -33.86
N GLN A 474 -0.22 10.14 -35.01
CA GLN A 474 0.27 11.44 -35.49
C GLN A 474 -0.90 12.40 -35.71
N GLU A 475 -0.78 13.65 -35.22
CA GLU A 475 -1.86 14.64 -35.30
C GLU A 475 -2.16 15.05 -36.75
N ASP A 476 -1.12 15.29 -37.57
CA ASP A 476 -1.20 15.87 -38.91
C ASP A 476 -1.22 14.82 -40.03
N LEU A 477 -2.00 13.74 -39.88
CA LEU A 477 -2.19 12.76 -40.96
C LEU A 477 -3.12 13.29 -42.04
N ASN A 478 -2.71 13.12 -43.32
CA ASN A 478 -3.61 13.40 -44.41
C ASN A 478 -4.74 12.34 -44.53
N GLU A 479 -5.86 12.75 -45.13
CA GLU A 479 -7.07 11.93 -45.25
C GLU A 479 -6.82 10.56 -45.92
N ASN A 480 -5.90 10.50 -46.87
CA ASN A 480 -5.58 9.23 -47.56
C ASN A 480 -4.88 8.24 -46.62
N LEU A 481 -3.96 8.69 -45.79
CA LEU A 481 -3.28 7.86 -44.79
C LEU A 481 -4.25 7.39 -43.71
N ILE A 482 -5.12 8.28 -43.24
CA ILE A 482 -6.16 7.90 -42.26
C ILE A 482 -7.04 6.78 -42.87
N LYS A 483 -7.50 6.90 -44.13
CA LYS A 483 -8.27 5.87 -44.81
C LYS A 483 -7.48 4.58 -45.06
N GLN A 484 -6.19 4.67 -45.28
CA GLN A 484 -5.31 3.50 -45.41
C GLN A 484 -5.18 2.76 -44.08
N LEU A 485 -4.81 3.45 -42.99
CA LEU A 485 -4.62 2.86 -41.68
C LEU A 485 -5.93 2.41 -41.02
N ALA A 486 -7.07 2.99 -41.39
CA ALA A 486 -8.41 2.50 -41.00
C ALA A 486 -8.75 1.12 -41.61
N LYS A 487 -7.94 0.64 -42.54
CA LYS A 487 -8.07 -0.70 -43.17
C LYS A 487 -6.84 -1.56 -42.90
N ASP A 488 -6.04 -1.19 -41.89
CA ASP A 488 -4.86 -1.95 -41.52
C ASP A 488 -5.24 -3.38 -41.13
N GLU A 489 -4.36 -4.33 -41.40
CA GLU A 489 -4.57 -5.73 -41.01
C GLU A 489 -4.62 -5.88 -39.49
N ASP A 490 -3.91 -5.03 -38.76
CA ASP A 490 -3.85 -5.08 -37.29
C ASP A 490 -4.96 -4.22 -36.65
N TYR A 491 -5.70 -4.81 -35.72
CA TYR A 491 -6.81 -4.13 -35.05
C TYR A 491 -6.38 -3.01 -34.13
N ASP A 492 -5.16 -3.05 -33.54
CA ASP A 492 -4.65 -1.98 -32.68
C ASP A 492 -4.40 -0.70 -33.49
N VAL A 493 -3.89 -0.83 -34.71
CA VAL A 493 -3.74 0.28 -35.66
C VAL A 493 -5.12 0.87 -36.01
N ARG A 494 -6.12 0.02 -36.34
CA ARG A 494 -7.48 0.49 -36.59
C ARG A 494 -8.13 1.13 -35.37
N CYS A 495 -7.84 0.62 -34.14
CA CYS A 495 -8.27 1.25 -32.89
C CYS A 495 -7.63 2.62 -32.66
N ALA A 496 -6.35 2.80 -33.03
CA ALA A 496 -5.68 4.09 -32.95
C ALA A 496 -6.39 5.12 -33.86
N ILE A 497 -6.70 4.75 -35.10
CA ILE A 497 -7.50 5.59 -36.00
C ILE A 497 -8.90 5.85 -35.42
N ALA A 498 -9.59 4.84 -34.89
CA ALA A 498 -10.93 5.00 -34.31
C ALA A 498 -11.02 6.02 -33.16
N LYS A 499 -9.91 6.26 -32.47
CA LYS A 499 -9.80 7.27 -31.38
C LYS A 499 -9.70 8.70 -31.88
N ARG A 500 -9.32 8.91 -33.14
CA ARG A 500 -9.09 10.26 -33.69
C ARG A 500 -10.39 11.07 -33.74
N SER A 501 -10.29 12.37 -33.47
CA SER A 501 -11.44 13.29 -33.52
C SER A 501 -11.74 13.86 -34.91
N ASP A 502 -10.80 13.72 -35.86
CA ASP A 502 -10.84 14.29 -37.21
C ASP A 502 -11.35 13.32 -38.26
N LEU A 503 -12.05 12.24 -37.88
CA LEU A 503 -12.63 11.29 -38.80
C LEU A 503 -13.91 11.84 -39.47
N ASP A 504 -14.05 11.61 -40.77
CA ASP A 504 -15.33 11.84 -41.43
C ASP A 504 -16.42 10.79 -41.05
N GLU A 505 -17.69 11.14 -41.19
CA GLU A 505 -18.81 10.28 -40.81
C GLU A 505 -18.79 8.92 -41.53
N SER A 506 -18.34 8.86 -42.76
CA SER A 506 -18.25 7.63 -43.56
C SER A 506 -17.22 6.66 -42.94
N LEU A 507 -16.09 7.18 -42.46
CA LEU A 507 -15.06 6.37 -41.86
C LEU A 507 -15.46 5.90 -40.44
N VAL A 508 -16.15 6.75 -39.68
CA VAL A 508 -16.75 6.35 -38.40
C VAL A 508 -17.76 5.21 -38.60
N GLN A 509 -18.60 5.29 -39.62
CA GLN A 509 -19.54 4.21 -39.99
C GLN A 509 -18.79 2.93 -40.36
N GLN A 510 -17.75 3.01 -41.18
CA GLN A 510 -16.93 1.86 -41.58
C GLN A 510 -16.31 1.16 -40.36
N LEU A 511 -15.67 1.92 -39.44
CA LEU A 511 -15.05 1.38 -38.24
C LEU A 511 -16.07 0.87 -37.20
N ALA A 512 -17.28 1.37 -37.21
CA ALA A 512 -18.39 0.82 -36.40
C ALA A 512 -18.88 -0.55 -36.89
N GLU A 513 -18.49 -0.96 -38.11
CA GLU A 513 -18.74 -2.26 -38.70
C GLU A 513 -17.50 -3.16 -38.78
N ASP A 514 -16.41 -2.76 -38.09
CA ASP A 514 -15.17 -3.50 -38.08
C ASP A 514 -15.37 -4.94 -37.57
N GLU A 515 -14.61 -5.87 -38.11
CA GLU A 515 -14.66 -7.27 -37.68
C GLU A 515 -14.23 -7.43 -36.20
N ASP A 516 -13.31 -6.58 -35.72
CA ASP A 516 -12.80 -6.65 -34.34
C ASP A 516 -13.69 -5.83 -33.40
N PHE A 517 -14.11 -6.45 -32.30
CA PHE A 517 -14.97 -5.81 -31.30
C PHE A 517 -14.28 -4.67 -30.55
N ASN A 518 -12.93 -4.65 -30.45
CA ASN A 518 -12.17 -3.56 -29.79
C ASN A 518 -12.27 -2.28 -30.62
N VAL A 519 -12.23 -2.38 -31.94
CA VAL A 519 -12.43 -1.26 -32.87
C VAL A 519 -13.85 -0.72 -32.73
N ARG A 520 -14.86 -1.58 -32.80
CA ARG A 520 -16.27 -1.19 -32.63
C ARG A 520 -16.51 -0.59 -31.22
N SER A 521 -15.90 -1.16 -30.21
CA SER A 521 -15.98 -0.65 -28.81
C SER A 521 -15.32 0.73 -28.67
N THR A 522 -14.24 0.98 -29.42
CA THR A 522 -13.56 2.28 -29.46
C THR A 522 -14.45 3.34 -30.10
N ILE A 523 -15.09 3.02 -31.23
CA ILE A 523 -16.10 3.89 -31.86
C ILE A 523 -17.28 4.14 -30.90
N ALA A 524 -17.77 3.12 -30.19
CA ALA A 524 -18.89 3.26 -29.24
C ALA A 524 -18.62 4.25 -28.09
N LYS A 525 -17.36 4.54 -27.80
CA LYS A 525 -16.95 5.54 -26.76
C LYS A 525 -16.94 6.99 -27.27
N ARG A 526 -17.02 7.21 -28.58
CA ARG A 526 -16.97 8.57 -29.18
C ARG A 526 -18.20 9.40 -28.82
N ASP A 527 -18.02 10.72 -28.72
CA ASP A 527 -19.08 11.67 -28.34
C ASP A 527 -19.86 12.21 -29.53
N ASP A 528 -19.36 12.00 -30.75
CA ASP A 528 -19.86 12.55 -31.99
C ASP A 528 -20.66 11.54 -32.84
N LEU A 529 -21.22 10.48 -32.25
CA LEU A 529 -21.97 9.45 -32.95
C LEU A 529 -23.38 9.92 -33.32
N SER A 530 -23.84 9.59 -34.53
CA SER A 530 -25.24 9.79 -34.95
C SER A 530 -26.19 8.81 -34.21
N ASP A 531 -27.47 9.20 -34.08
CA ASP A 531 -28.49 8.38 -33.41
C ASP A 531 -28.62 7.00 -34.04
N ASP A 532 -28.51 6.92 -35.38
CA ASP A 532 -28.56 5.65 -36.11
C ASP A 532 -27.42 4.72 -35.74
N LEU A 533 -26.20 5.28 -35.58
CA LEU A 533 -25.02 4.53 -35.21
C LEU A 533 -25.09 4.06 -33.76
N ILE A 534 -25.58 4.90 -32.86
CA ILE A 534 -25.84 4.56 -31.45
C ILE A 534 -26.83 3.39 -31.39
N GLN A 535 -27.94 3.46 -32.15
CA GLN A 535 -28.93 2.39 -32.21
C GLN A 535 -28.33 1.07 -32.75
N LYS A 536 -27.46 1.14 -33.75
CA LYS A 536 -26.75 -0.01 -34.29
C LYS A 536 -25.83 -0.66 -33.29
N LEU A 537 -24.91 0.12 -32.69
CA LEU A 537 -23.95 -0.36 -31.70
C LEU A 537 -24.62 -0.84 -30.40
N SER A 538 -25.81 -0.33 -30.06
CA SER A 538 -26.59 -0.82 -28.91
C SER A 538 -27.05 -2.26 -29.06
N LYS A 539 -27.10 -2.77 -30.31
CA LYS A 539 -27.50 -4.13 -30.68
C LYS A 539 -26.31 -4.99 -31.11
N ASP A 540 -25.09 -4.50 -30.95
CA ASP A 540 -23.87 -5.24 -31.30
C ASP A 540 -23.84 -6.62 -30.65
N GLU A 541 -23.30 -7.61 -31.34
CA GLU A 541 -23.16 -8.97 -30.81
C GLU A 541 -22.28 -9.03 -29.58
N ASP A 542 -21.21 -8.20 -29.51
CA ASP A 542 -20.30 -8.17 -28.39
C ASP A 542 -20.81 -7.31 -27.22
N ILE A 543 -20.74 -7.88 -26.01
CA ILE A 543 -21.21 -7.22 -24.80
C ILE A 543 -20.36 -5.99 -24.42
N ASN A 544 -19.07 -5.96 -24.78
CA ASN A 544 -18.17 -4.85 -24.43
C ASN A 544 -18.50 -3.63 -25.29
N VAL A 545 -18.86 -3.81 -26.56
CA VAL A 545 -19.35 -2.74 -27.43
C VAL A 545 -20.63 -2.12 -26.84
N ARG A 546 -21.61 -2.95 -26.47
CA ARG A 546 -22.84 -2.47 -25.83
C ARG A 546 -22.61 -1.77 -24.49
N LYS A 547 -21.64 -2.24 -23.70
CA LYS A 547 -21.28 -1.60 -22.42
C LYS A 547 -20.57 -0.26 -22.61
N SER A 548 -19.75 -0.11 -23.64
CA SER A 548 -19.06 1.14 -23.97
C SER A 548 -20.03 2.28 -24.27
N LEU A 549 -21.15 2.01 -24.93
CA LEU A 549 -22.25 2.97 -25.10
C LEU A 549 -22.93 3.32 -23.76
N LYS A 550 -23.16 2.33 -22.86
CA LYS A 550 -23.89 2.53 -21.61
C LYS A 550 -23.12 3.37 -20.58
N GLN A 551 -21.80 3.31 -20.56
CA GLN A 551 -20.99 4.16 -19.65
C GLN A 551 -21.22 5.65 -19.88
N LYS A 552 -21.57 6.05 -21.08
CA LYS A 552 -21.89 7.43 -21.46
C LYS A 552 -23.14 7.99 -20.78
N TRP A 553 -24.17 7.15 -20.54
CA TRP A 553 -25.46 7.56 -19.96
C TRP A 553 -25.50 7.63 -18.43
N TYR A 554 -24.43 7.17 -17.74
CA TYR A 554 -24.32 7.26 -16.28
C TYR A 554 -23.61 8.54 -15.80
N PHE A 555 -22.97 9.30 -16.70
CA PHE A 555 -22.22 10.53 -16.38
C PHE A 555 -22.80 11.80 -17.04
N SER A 556 -23.84 11.69 -17.85
CA SER A 556 -24.66 12.80 -18.34
C SER A 556 -25.98 12.86 -17.56
#